data_7f92c5979a2fbafc8df198e9f7635811
#
_entry.id   7f92c5979a2fbafc8df198e9f7635811
#
_cell.length_a   1.000
_cell.length_b   1.000
_cell.length_c   1.000
_cell.angle_alpha   90.00
_cell.angle_beta   90.00
_cell.angle_gamma   90.00
#
_symmetry.space_group_name_H-M   'P 1'
#
loop_
_entity.id
_entity.type
_entity.pdbx_description
1 polymer ?
#
loop_
_entity_poly.entity_id
_entity_poly.type
_entity_poly.pdbx_seq_one_letter_code
_entity_poly.pdbx_strand_id
1 'polypeptide(L)'
;MDIADSLGNRGSAPAKDPSLIRIRDYHFFYGAKKALNGITMDLAEREVTAFIGPSGCGKSTLLRSLNRMNDLIDGIRHEGDIEIRGRSIFEPTLEVIELRKRIGMVFQKSNPFAKSIYENVVYPLRVSGVRDRFRLDEAVEFSLRRAALWDEVKDRLDDSALGLSGGQQQRLCIARAIVNEPEILLMDEPCSALDPVATSRIEDLIFELKEHFTIVIVTHSMQQAGRVSGKTAFFYLGELVEYDVTTKIFTNPSHPRTNDYVTGRFG
;
A
#
# COMPACT_ATOMS: atom_id res chain seq x y z
N MET A 1 57.02 25.69 -17.16
CA MET A 1 56.94 24.32 -16.57
C MET A 1 55.60 24.23 -15.90
N ASP A 2 54.64 23.69 -16.65
CA ASP A 2 53.21 23.73 -16.36
C ASP A 2 52.85 22.85 -15.16
N ILE A 3 52.07 23.41 -14.25
CA ILE A 3 51.38 22.67 -13.18
C ILE A 3 49.87 22.75 -13.47
N ALA A 4 49.47 21.96 -14.44
CA ALA A 4 48.05 21.72 -14.76
C ALA A 4 47.89 20.25 -15.14
N ASP A 5 47.76 19.37 -14.14
CA ASP A 5 47.18 18.03 -14.33
C ASP A 5 47.11 17.31 -12.97
N SER A 6 46.10 17.63 -12.18
CA SER A 6 45.60 16.69 -11.13
C SER A 6 44.20 17.12 -10.62
N LEU A 7 43.28 17.40 -11.51
CA LEU A 7 41.85 17.39 -11.13
C LEU A 7 41.31 15.99 -11.39
N GLY A 8 41.53 15.13 -10.39
CA GLY A 8 40.98 13.80 -10.33
C GLY A 8 39.45 13.83 -10.49
N ASN A 9 39.03 13.05 -11.45
CA ASN A 9 37.67 12.65 -11.72
C ASN A 9 36.94 12.24 -10.42
N ARG A 10 36.18 13.15 -9.82
CA ARG A 10 35.24 12.82 -8.76
C ARG A 10 34.12 12.02 -9.42
N GLY A 11 34.24 10.70 -9.36
CA GLY A 11 33.17 9.80 -9.71
C GLY A 11 31.88 10.25 -9.02
N SER A 12 30.88 10.63 -9.80
CA SER A 12 29.54 10.89 -9.31
C SER A 12 29.08 9.66 -8.52
N ALA A 13 28.77 9.87 -7.22
CA ALA A 13 28.13 8.82 -6.44
C ALA A 13 26.90 8.32 -7.23
N PRO A 14 26.66 6.99 -7.31
CA PRO A 14 25.53 6.46 -8.05
C PRO A 14 24.27 7.15 -7.51
N ALA A 15 23.45 7.71 -8.41
CA ALA A 15 22.19 8.33 -8.06
C ALA A 15 21.42 7.32 -7.20
N LYS A 16 21.01 7.74 -5.99
CA LYS A 16 20.27 6.89 -5.07
C LYS A 16 19.01 6.42 -5.81
N ASP A 17 18.91 5.13 -6.07
CA ASP A 17 17.76 4.54 -6.76
C ASP A 17 16.49 4.89 -5.97
N PRO A 18 15.54 5.63 -6.55
CA PRO A 18 14.33 6.08 -5.86
C PRO A 18 13.36 4.93 -5.58
N SER A 19 13.63 3.72 -6.06
CA SER A 19 12.73 2.57 -5.92
C SER A 19 12.83 1.95 -4.54
N LEU A 20 11.72 1.97 -3.78
CA LEU A 20 11.60 1.29 -2.49
C LEU A 20 11.31 -0.19 -2.67
N ILE A 21 10.40 -0.52 -3.61
CA ILE A 21 9.98 -1.90 -3.89
C ILE A 21 10.37 -2.22 -5.33
N ARG A 22 11.01 -3.37 -5.53
CA ARG A 22 11.32 -3.92 -6.85
C ARG A 22 10.69 -5.28 -7.00
N ILE A 23 9.96 -5.47 -8.07
CA ILE A 23 9.31 -6.74 -8.43
C ILE A 23 9.98 -7.22 -9.70
N ARG A 24 10.48 -8.46 -9.72
CA ARG A 24 11.28 -9.04 -10.80
C ARG A 24 10.71 -10.38 -11.22
N ASP A 25 10.16 -10.45 -12.42
CA ASP A 25 9.60 -11.64 -13.07
C ASP A 25 8.74 -12.48 -12.11
N TYR A 26 7.89 -11.79 -11.34
CA TYR A 26 7.12 -12.41 -10.25
C TYR A 26 5.90 -13.14 -10.79
N HIS A 27 5.85 -14.44 -10.51
CA HIS A 27 4.73 -15.32 -10.81
C HIS A 27 4.10 -15.80 -9.51
N PHE A 28 2.78 -15.98 -9.51
CA PHE A 28 2.07 -16.49 -8.35
C PHE A 28 1.01 -17.52 -8.74
N PHE A 29 0.89 -18.58 -7.95
CA PHE A 29 0.01 -19.70 -8.24
C PHE A 29 -0.83 -20.05 -7.01
N TYR A 30 -2.12 -20.30 -7.25
CA TYR A 30 -3.03 -20.97 -6.32
C TYR A 30 -3.22 -22.42 -6.79
N GLY A 31 -2.53 -23.37 -6.19
CA GLY A 31 -2.45 -24.74 -6.70
C GLY A 31 -1.94 -24.76 -8.14
N ALA A 32 -2.74 -25.30 -9.06
CA ALA A 32 -2.41 -25.33 -10.49
C ALA A 32 -2.73 -24.03 -11.25
N LYS A 33 -3.53 -23.13 -10.65
CA LYS A 33 -3.95 -21.88 -11.32
C LYS A 33 -2.89 -20.80 -11.17
N LYS A 34 -2.34 -20.34 -12.29
CA LYS A 34 -1.44 -19.17 -12.35
C LYS A 34 -2.27 -17.89 -12.20
N ALA A 35 -2.02 -17.12 -11.16
CA ALA A 35 -2.75 -15.88 -10.85
C ALA A 35 -1.97 -14.63 -11.24
N LEU A 36 -0.62 -14.68 -11.23
CA LEU A 36 0.25 -13.62 -11.73
C LEU A 36 1.28 -14.20 -12.70
N ASN A 37 1.59 -13.46 -13.74
CA ASN A 37 2.42 -13.94 -14.85
C ASN A 37 3.53 -12.93 -15.17
N GLY A 38 4.73 -13.13 -14.59
CA GLY A 38 5.94 -12.38 -14.93
C GLY A 38 5.87 -10.89 -14.64
N ILE A 39 5.34 -10.51 -13.48
CA ILE A 39 5.22 -9.10 -13.11
C ILE A 39 6.60 -8.52 -12.84
N THR A 40 6.94 -7.45 -13.56
CA THR A 40 8.17 -6.67 -13.35
C THR A 40 7.83 -5.20 -13.27
N MET A 41 8.12 -4.56 -12.13
CA MET A 41 7.88 -3.14 -11.91
C MET A 41 8.66 -2.62 -10.71
N ASP A 42 8.88 -1.31 -10.68
CA ASP A 42 9.56 -0.59 -9.60
C ASP A 42 8.61 0.47 -9.00
N LEU A 43 8.44 0.44 -7.69
CA LEU A 43 7.62 1.39 -6.96
C LEU A 43 8.52 2.37 -6.20
N ALA A 44 8.33 3.67 -6.44
CA ALA A 44 9.11 4.71 -5.83
C ALA A 44 8.76 4.93 -4.35
N GLU A 45 9.72 5.41 -3.58
CA GLU A 45 9.51 5.79 -2.17
C GLU A 45 8.64 7.05 -2.09
N ARG A 46 7.71 7.09 -1.11
CA ARG A 46 6.80 8.22 -0.86
C ARG A 46 5.96 8.64 -2.07
N GLU A 47 5.52 7.65 -2.81
CA GLU A 47 4.61 7.81 -3.93
C GLU A 47 3.36 6.95 -3.71
N VAL A 48 2.23 7.38 -4.26
CA VAL A 48 1.03 6.55 -4.34
C VAL A 48 1.01 5.86 -5.68
N THR A 49 1.06 4.53 -5.69
CA THR A 49 0.86 3.72 -6.90
C THR A 49 -0.50 3.04 -6.85
N ALA A 50 -1.34 3.28 -7.85
CA ALA A 50 -2.62 2.61 -7.99
C ALA A 50 -2.53 1.37 -8.87
N PHE A 51 -3.11 0.26 -8.43
CA PHE A 51 -3.35 -0.95 -9.24
C PHE A 51 -4.80 -0.97 -9.69
N ILE A 52 -5.03 -0.90 -11.01
CA ILE A 52 -6.35 -0.92 -11.64
C ILE A 52 -6.49 -2.12 -12.57
N GLY A 53 -7.73 -2.45 -12.94
CA GLY A 53 -8.03 -3.56 -13.86
C GLY A 53 -9.30 -4.33 -13.43
N PRO A 54 -9.80 -5.25 -14.26
CA PRO A 54 -11.00 -6.02 -13.97
C PRO A 54 -10.91 -6.85 -12.69
N SER A 55 -12.06 -7.27 -12.15
CA SER A 55 -12.09 -8.19 -11.01
C SER A 55 -11.40 -9.51 -11.34
N GLY A 56 -10.62 -10.04 -10.39
CA GLY A 56 -9.92 -11.31 -10.56
C GLY A 56 -8.66 -11.27 -11.42
N CYS A 57 -8.19 -10.10 -11.91
CA CYS A 57 -6.96 -10.01 -12.71
C CYS A 57 -5.65 -10.05 -11.90
N GLY A 58 -5.69 -10.29 -10.57
CA GLY A 58 -4.49 -10.50 -9.76
C GLY A 58 -4.02 -9.32 -8.89
N LYS A 59 -4.67 -8.14 -8.92
CA LYS A 59 -4.26 -6.94 -8.17
C LYS A 59 -4.09 -7.19 -6.66
N SER A 60 -5.13 -7.71 -6.01
CA SER A 60 -5.08 -8.01 -4.57
C SER A 60 -4.12 -9.16 -4.25
N THR A 61 -3.91 -10.10 -5.19
CA THR A 61 -2.89 -11.14 -5.06
C THR A 61 -1.50 -10.51 -5.00
N LEU A 62 -1.17 -9.60 -5.94
CA LEU A 62 0.11 -8.90 -5.92
C LEU A 62 0.25 -8.03 -4.68
N LEU A 63 -0.79 -7.25 -4.33
CA LEU A 63 -0.78 -6.40 -3.15
C LEU A 63 -0.44 -7.21 -1.88
N ARG A 64 -1.11 -8.34 -1.68
CA ARG A 64 -0.90 -9.24 -0.52
C ARG A 64 0.41 -10.03 -0.59
N SER A 65 1.04 -10.14 -1.76
CA SER A 65 2.38 -10.72 -1.89
C SER A 65 3.44 -9.81 -1.28
N LEU A 66 3.27 -8.47 -1.34
CA LEU A 66 4.24 -7.50 -0.81
C LEU A 66 4.48 -7.65 0.70
N ASN A 67 3.48 -8.11 1.46
CA ASN A 67 3.59 -8.37 2.90
C ASN A 67 3.51 -9.86 3.28
N ARG A 68 3.60 -10.74 2.27
CA ARG A 68 3.55 -12.19 2.43
C ARG A 68 2.27 -12.70 3.11
N MET A 69 1.14 -11.96 2.99
CA MET A 69 -0.13 -12.44 3.52
C MET A 69 -0.67 -13.66 2.77
N ASN A 70 -0.28 -13.84 1.52
CA ASN A 70 -0.67 -15.01 0.76
C ASN A 70 -0.09 -16.32 1.33
N ASP A 71 0.97 -16.27 2.13
CA ASP A 71 1.57 -17.43 2.82
C ASP A 71 0.59 -18.12 3.79
N LEU A 72 -0.51 -17.45 4.14
CA LEU A 72 -1.57 -18.00 4.98
C LEU A 72 -2.54 -18.93 4.21
N ILE A 73 -2.37 -19.05 2.89
CA ILE A 73 -3.21 -19.85 2.01
C ILE A 73 -2.46 -21.12 1.63
N ASP A 74 -3.06 -22.28 1.89
CA ASP A 74 -2.45 -23.56 1.56
C ASP A 74 -2.31 -23.74 0.04
N GLY A 75 -1.22 -24.41 -0.36
CA GLY A 75 -0.98 -24.79 -1.76
C GLY A 75 -0.60 -23.63 -2.66
N ILE A 76 -0.12 -22.51 -2.13
CA ILE A 76 0.45 -21.43 -2.94
C ILE A 76 1.89 -21.77 -3.38
N ARG A 77 2.28 -21.21 -4.51
CA ARG A 77 3.66 -21.20 -5.00
C ARG A 77 3.93 -19.88 -5.71
N HIS A 78 5.15 -19.37 -5.60
CA HIS A 78 5.64 -18.21 -6.34
C HIS A 78 6.99 -18.50 -7.00
N GLU A 79 7.32 -17.73 -8.02
CA GLU A 79 8.60 -17.70 -8.72
C GLU A 79 8.98 -16.23 -8.93
N GLY A 80 10.26 -15.94 -9.21
CA GLY A 80 10.75 -14.57 -9.28
C GLY A 80 10.98 -13.98 -7.89
N ASP A 81 11.10 -12.66 -7.79
CA ASP A 81 11.45 -11.99 -6.53
C ASP A 81 10.70 -10.67 -6.33
N ILE A 82 10.56 -10.32 -5.05
CA ILE A 82 10.11 -9.00 -4.59
C ILE A 82 11.15 -8.52 -3.58
N GLU A 83 11.76 -7.37 -3.87
CA GLU A 83 12.73 -6.73 -3.00
C GLU A 83 12.16 -5.46 -2.37
N ILE A 84 12.46 -5.24 -1.09
CA ILE A 84 12.21 -3.98 -0.39
C ILE A 84 13.55 -3.44 0.10
N ARG A 85 13.93 -2.23 -0.32
CA ARG A 85 15.25 -1.63 -0.08
C ARG A 85 16.40 -2.54 -0.54
N GLY A 86 16.21 -3.24 -1.67
CA GLY A 86 17.22 -4.14 -2.25
C GLY A 86 17.41 -5.45 -1.50
N ARG A 87 16.50 -5.82 -0.59
CA ARG A 87 16.50 -7.09 0.12
C ARG A 87 15.25 -7.89 -0.26
N SER A 88 15.43 -9.13 -0.68
CA SER A 88 14.33 -10.05 -0.99
C SER A 88 13.45 -10.29 0.23
N ILE A 89 12.12 -10.20 0.04
CA ILE A 89 11.15 -10.54 1.09
C ILE A 89 11.01 -12.05 1.29
N PHE A 90 11.60 -12.85 0.42
CA PHE A 90 11.58 -14.32 0.49
C PHE A 90 12.88 -14.92 1.02
N GLU A 91 13.82 -14.08 1.42
CA GLU A 91 15.09 -14.51 2.01
C GLU A 91 14.84 -15.39 3.25
N PRO A 92 15.46 -16.58 3.37
CA PRO A 92 15.21 -17.53 4.47
C PRO A 92 15.49 -16.95 5.86
N THR A 93 16.35 -15.95 5.95
CA THR A 93 16.72 -15.28 7.21
C THR A 93 15.75 -14.14 7.58
N LEU A 94 14.78 -13.80 6.73
CA LEU A 94 13.83 -12.73 6.98
C LEU A 94 12.70 -13.21 7.90
N GLU A 95 12.60 -12.58 9.05
CA GLU A 95 11.47 -12.78 9.95
C GLU A 95 10.20 -12.09 9.39
N VAL A 96 9.20 -12.90 9.01
CA VAL A 96 7.95 -12.40 8.38
C VAL A 96 7.20 -11.42 9.29
N ILE A 97 7.30 -11.59 10.61
CA ILE A 97 6.67 -10.68 11.59
C ILE A 97 7.31 -9.29 11.49
N GLU A 98 8.65 -9.21 11.36
CA GLU A 98 9.36 -7.94 11.21
C GLU A 98 9.05 -7.28 9.85
N LEU A 99 8.91 -8.06 8.78
CA LEU A 99 8.43 -7.54 7.49
C LEU A 99 7.05 -6.90 7.63
N ARG A 100 6.10 -7.58 8.29
CA ARG A 100 4.72 -7.11 8.46
C ARG A 100 4.59 -5.90 9.39
N LYS A 101 5.53 -5.66 10.29
CA LYS A 101 5.60 -4.42 11.08
C LYS A 101 5.94 -3.20 10.22
N ARG A 102 6.77 -3.39 9.18
CA ARG A 102 7.19 -2.35 8.25
C ARG A 102 6.16 -2.09 7.14
N ILE A 103 5.13 -2.92 7.01
CA ILE A 103 4.12 -2.86 5.95
C ILE A 103 2.73 -2.89 6.57
N GLY A 104 2.10 -1.73 6.67
CA GLY A 104 0.71 -1.62 7.11
C GLY A 104 -0.26 -2.13 6.03
N MET A 105 -1.39 -2.69 6.46
CA MET A 105 -2.43 -3.19 5.54
C MET A 105 -3.81 -2.70 5.95
N VAL A 106 -4.52 -2.12 4.99
CA VAL A 106 -5.92 -1.71 5.10
C VAL A 106 -6.74 -2.56 4.13
N PHE A 107 -7.76 -3.24 4.64
CA PHE A 107 -8.59 -4.17 3.87
C PHE A 107 -9.80 -3.48 3.26
N GLN A 108 -10.37 -4.11 2.24
CA GLN A 108 -11.57 -3.68 1.53
C GLN A 108 -12.76 -3.49 2.48
N LYS A 109 -12.98 -4.43 3.37
CA LYS A 109 -13.98 -4.32 4.43
C LYS A 109 -13.31 -3.81 5.69
N SER A 110 -13.79 -2.69 6.23
CA SER A 110 -13.38 -2.24 7.55
C SER A 110 -13.57 -3.37 8.57
N ASN A 111 -12.53 -3.68 9.31
CA ASN A 111 -12.49 -4.79 10.25
C ASN A 111 -11.97 -4.35 11.63
N PRO A 112 -12.62 -3.39 12.28
CA PRO A 112 -12.25 -3.06 13.64
C PRO A 112 -12.45 -4.29 14.53
N PHE A 113 -11.55 -4.48 15.49
CA PHE A 113 -11.73 -5.50 16.51
C PHE A 113 -12.93 -5.15 17.40
N ALA A 114 -13.64 -6.13 17.91
CA ALA A 114 -14.72 -5.97 18.91
C ALA A 114 -14.15 -5.53 20.28
N LYS A 115 -13.49 -4.38 20.26
CA LYS A 115 -12.79 -3.71 21.37
C LYS A 115 -13.06 -2.22 21.29
N SER A 116 -12.54 -1.45 22.26
CA SER A 116 -12.63 0.00 22.22
C SER A 116 -11.83 0.61 21.05
N ILE A 117 -12.09 1.88 20.75
CA ILE A 117 -11.33 2.65 19.77
C ILE A 117 -9.84 2.66 20.15
N TYR A 118 -9.54 2.96 21.42
CA TYR A 118 -8.19 2.93 21.97
C TYR A 118 -7.51 1.58 21.75
N GLU A 119 -8.16 0.49 22.17
CA GLU A 119 -7.60 -0.86 22.06
C GLU A 119 -7.36 -1.29 20.61
N ASN A 120 -8.15 -0.80 19.66
CA ASN A 120 -7.90 -1.05 18.25
C ASN A 120 -6.57 -0.43 17.79
N VAL A 121 -6.28 0.82 18.18
CA VAL A 121 -5.07 1.53 17.76
C VAL A 121 -3.83 0.98 18.45
N VAL A 122 -3.87 0.72 19.77
CA VAL A 122 -2.68 0.24 20.51
C VAL A 122 -2.37 -1.23 20.27
N TYR A 123 -3.27 -1.99 19.67
CA TYR A 123 -3.10 -3.44 19.52
C TYR A 123 -1.78 -3.84 18.85
N PRO A 124 -1.36 -3.25 17.70
CA PRO A 124 -0.09 -3.58 17.08
C PRO A 124 1.12 -3.27 17.96
N LEU A 125 1.09 -2.17 18.70
CA LEU A 125 2.16 -1.78 19.63
C LEU A 125 2.28 -2.77 20.78
N ARG A 126 1.14 -3.19 21.35
CA ARG A 126 1.14 -4.21 22.43
C ARG A 126 1.64 -5.56 21.98
N VAL A 127 1.29 -5.99 20.77
CA VAL A 127 1.84 -7.21 20.15
C VAL A 127 3.35 -7.08 19.96
N SER A 128 3.84 -5.88 19.65
CA SER A 128 5.28 -5.57 19.55
C SER A 128 5.98 -5.43 20.92
N GLY A 129 5.26 -5.61 22.04
CA GLY A 129 5.82 -5.59 23.39
C GLY A 129 5.81 -4.23 24.09
N VAL A 130 5.26 -3.16 23.49
CA VAL A 130 5.15 -1.85 24.13
C VAL A 130 4.12 -1.92 25.26
N ARG A 131 4.54 -1.53 26.48
CA ARG A 131 3.71 -1.55 27.71
C ARG A 131 3.59 -0.19 28.36
N ASP A 132 4.47 0.74 28.03
CA ASP A 132 4.49 2.09 28.56
C ASP A 132 3.22 2.84 28.17
N ARG A 133 2.43 3.25 29.20
CA ARG A 133 1.14 3.89 29.00
C ARG A 133 1.27 5.24 28.29
N PHE A 134 2.28 6.02 28.63
CA PHE A 134 2.48 7.34 28.04
C PHE A 134 2.76 7.22 26.53
N ARG A 135 3.66 6.28 26.15
CA ARG A 135 3.94 6.00 24.73
C ARG A 135 2.72 5.50 23.96
N LEU A 136 1.87 4.68 24.59
CA LEU A 136 0.64 4.20 23.97
C LEU A 136 -0.34 5.35 23.75
N ASP A 137 -0.51 6.24 24.72
CA ASP A 137 -1.42 7.38 24.64
C ASP A 137 -0.97 8.37 23.56
N GLU A 138 0.33 8.69 23.47
CA GLU A 138 0.90 9.53 22.40
C GLU A 138 0.68 8.90 21.02
N ALA A 139 0.93 7.60 20.88
CA ALA A 139 0.77 6.90 19.61
C ALA A 139 -0.70 6.84 19.16
N VAL A 140 -1.66 6.72 20.10
CA VAL A 140 -3.09 6.77 19.82
C VAL A 140 -3.49 8.15 19.28
N GLU A 141 -3.14 9.22 19.99
CA GLU A 141 -3.46 10.56 19.55
C GLU A 141 -2.83 10.84 18.17
N PHE A 142 -1.55 10.55 18.01
CA PHE A 142 -0.82 10.77 16.78
C PHE A 142 -1.45 10.03 15.59
N SER A 143 -1.76 8.72 15.76
CA SER A 143 -2.32 7.91 14.68
C SER A 143 -3.76 8.32 14.32
N LEU A 144 -4.58 8.66 15.34
CA LEU A 144 -5.94 9.12 15.10
C LEU A 144 -5.98 10.50 14.45
N ARG A 145 -5.04 11.41 14.79
CA ARG A 145 -4.89 12.70 14.12
C ARG A 145 -4.50 12.50 12.66
N ARG A 146 -3.50 11.66 12.39
CA ARG A 146 -3.08 11.32 11.02
C ARG A 146 -4.17 10.62 10.21
N ALA A 147 -5.07 9.87 10.85
CA ALA A 147 -6.23 9.26 10.20
C ALA A 147 -7.44 10.21 10.12
N ALA A 148 -7.29 11.50 10.43
CA ALA A 148 -8.34 12.51 10.47
C ALA A 148 -9.58 12.05 11.28
N LEU A 149 -9.36 11.34 12.39
CA LEU A 149 -10.43 10.78 13.22
C LEU A 149 -10.42 11.32 14.65
N TRP A 150 -9.30 11.92 15.13
CA TRP A 150 -9.11 12.35 16.50
C TRP A 150 -10.24 13.22 17.05
N ASP A 151 -10.60 14.28 16.34
CA ASP A 151 -11.60 15.24 16.83
C ASP A 151 -13.01 14.65 16.93
N GLU A 152 -13.27 13.55 16.24
CA GLU A 152 -14.56 12.85 16.31
C GLU A 152 -14.65 11.84 17.46
N VAL A 153 -13.48 11.39 18.00
CA VAL A 153 -13.45 10.25 18.95
C VAL A 153 -12.67 10.51 20.24
N LYS A 154 -11.94 11.63 20.37
CA LYS A 154 -11.04 11.90 21.51
C LYS A 154 -11.72 11.83 22.89
N ASP A 155 -13.00 12.17 22.97
CA ASP A 155 -13.77 12.17 24.22
C ASP A 155 -14.48 10.83 24.50
N ARG A 156 -14.28 9.81 23.64
CA ARG A 156 -14.94 8.50 23.71
C ARG A 156 -14.03 7.34 23.25
N LEU A 157 -12.75 7.41 23.56
CA LEU A 157 -11.76 6.40 23.15
C LEU A 157 -12.04 5.00 23.73
N ASP A 158 -12.74 4.93 24.84
CA ASP A 158 -13.14 3.67 25.47
C ASP A 158 -14.43 3.07 24.90
N ASP A 159 -15.14 3.80 24.04
CA ASP A 159 -16.32 3.28 23.35
C ASP A 159 -15.97 2.16 22.38
N SER A 160 -16.97 1.28 22.15
CA SER A 160 -16.83 0.20 21.16
C SER A 160 -16.56 0.73 19.76
N ALA A 161 -15.50 0.26 19.13
CA ALA A 161 -15.18 0.60 17.74
C ALA A 161 -16.26 0.14 16.74
N LEU A 162 -17.08 -0.86 17.09
CA LEU A 162 -18.18 -1.34 16.25
C LEU A 162 -19.35 -0.34 16.19
N GLY A 163 -19.44 0.60 17.11
CA GLY A 163 -20.44 1.69 17.11
C GLY A 163 -20.10 2.86 16.19
N LEU A 164 -18.93 2.86 15.55
CA LEU A 164 -18.52 3.88 14.62
C LEU A 164 -19.23 3.72 13.25
N SER A 165 -19.41 4.82 12.52
CA SER A 165 -19.87 4.76 11.10
C SER A 165 -18.86 4.05 10.21
N GLY A 166 -19.27 3.56 9.04
CA GLY A 166 -18.39 2.84 8.12
C GLY A 166 -17.12 3.63 7.76
N GLY A 167 -17.25 4.92 7.46
CA GLY A 167 -16.11 5.80 7.18
C GLY A 167 -15.21 6.02 8.41
N GLN A 168 -15.77 6.13 9.61
CA GLN A 168 -14.99 6.20 10.85
C GLN A 168 -14.27 4.88 11.14
N GLN A 169 -14.93 3.74 10.93
CA GLN A 169 -14.29 2.42 11.08
C GLN A 169 -13.12 2.26 10.11
N GLN A 170 -13.26 2.71 8.87
CA GLN A 170 -12.18 2.64 7.89
C GLN A 170 -10.99 3.52 8.30
N ARG A 171 -11.25 4.75 8.75
CA ARG A 171 -10.19 5.64 9.28
C ARG A 171 -9.54 5.06 10.55
N LEU A 172 -10.29 4.39 11.41
CA LEU A 172 -9.74 3.66 12.55
C LEU A 172 -8.83 2.50 12.11
N CYS A 173 -9.21 1.75 11.07
CA CYS A 173 -8.36 0.71 10.50
C CYS A 173 -7.08 1.29 9.87
N ILE A 174 -7.15 2.49 9.27
CA ILE A 174 -5.97 3.21 8.80
C ILE A 174 -5.09 3.63 9.98
N ALA A 175 -5.66 4.24 11.05
CA ALA A 175 -4.92 4.61 12.26
C ALA A 175 -4.18 3.40 12.85
N ARG A 176 -4.87 2.25 12.95
CA ARG A 176 -4.27 0.98 13.41
C ARG A 176 -3.14 0.51 12.50
N ALA A 177 -3.27 0.69 11.18
CA ALA A 177 -2.25 0.25 10.23
C ALA A 177 -0.98 1.11 10.27
N ILE A 178 -1.09 2.41 10.63
CA ILE A 178 0.03 3.35 10.65
C ILE A 178 0.66 3.55 12.03
N VAL A 179 0.10 2.99 13.11
CA VAL A 179 0.57 3.24 14.49
C VAL A 179 2.00 2.76 14.76
N ASN A 180 2.49 1.76 14.01
CA ASN A 180 3.88 1.31 14.05
C ASN A 180 4.81 2.11 13.11
N GLU A 181 4.33 3.19 12.51
CA GLU A 181 5.06 4.00 11.52
C GLU A 181 5.69 3.15 10.41
N PRO A 182 4.86 2.38 9.66
CA PRO A 182 5.39 1.51 8.60
C PRO A 182 6.03 2.34 7.47
N GLU A 183 6.91 1.72 6.68
CA GLU A 183 7.47 2.35 5.47
C GLU A 183 6.49 2.31 4.30
N ILE A 184 5.65 1.28 4.27
CA ILE A 184 4.72 0.98 3.19
C ILE A 184 3.31 0.81 3.77
N LEU A 185 2.32 1.41 3.11
CA LEU A 185 0.91 1.24 3.41
C LEU A 185 0.19 0.64 2.22
N LEU A 186 -0.30 -0.58 2.38
CA LEU A 186 -1.09 -1.30 1.38
C LEU A 186 -2.57 -1.07 1.64
N MET A 187 -3.32 -0.72 0.60
CA MET A 187 -4.76 -0.48 0.68
C MET A 187 -5.50 -1.31 -0.38
N ASP A 188 -6.30 -2.28 0.05
CA ASP A 188 -7.10 -3.14 -0.83
C ASP A 188 -8.53 -2.58 -0.90
N GLU A 189 -8.84 -1.82 -1.95
CA GLU A 189 -10.16 -1.19 -2.21
C GLU A 189 -10.74 -0.40 -1.00
N PRO A 190 -10.00 0.54 -0.41
CA PRO A 190 -10.35 1.13 0.90
C PRO A 190 -11.66 1.92 0.93
N CYS A 191 -12.24 2.26 -0.22
CA CYS A 191 -13.46 3.07 -0.33
C CYS A 191 -14.67 2.33 -0.93
N SER A 192 -14.54 1.04 -1.28
CA SER A 192 -15.56 0.31 -2.05
C SER A 192 -16.93 0.17 -1.34
N ALA A 193 -16.96 0.26 -0.01
CA ALA A 193 -18.17 0.13 0.81
C ALA A 193 -18.60 1.46 1.46
N LEU A 194 -18.03 2.60 1.02
CA LEU A 194 -18.26 3.90 1.64
C LEU A 194 -19.15 4.79 0.77
N ASP A 195 -19.87 5.69 1.43
CA ASP A 195 -20.59 6.77 0.76
C ASP A 195 -19.61 7.81 0.13
N PRO A 196 -20.10 8.68 -0.78
CA PRO A 196 -19.23 9.65 -1.47
C PRO A 196 -18.49 10.61 -0.53
N VAL A 197 -19.10 11.01 0.59
CA VAL A 197 -18.50 11.95 1.55
C VAL A 197 -17.36 11.27 2.30
N ALA A 198 -17.60 10.05 2.79
CA ALA A 198 -16.57 9.24 3.44
C ALA A 198 -15.43 8.89 2.45
N THR A 199 -15.75 8.59 1.19
CA THR A 199 -14.76 8.36 0.12
C THR A 199 -13.86 9.56 -0.08
N SER A 200 -14.42 10.77 -0.22
CA SER A 200 -13.64 12.00 -0.38
C SER A 200 -12.66 12.21 0.80
N ARG A 201 -13.13 12.00 2.03
CA ARG A 201 -12.27 12.11 3.23
C ARG A 201 -11.11 11.10 3.23
N ILE A 202 -11.33 9.89 2.73
CA ILE A 202 -10.25 8.88 2.62
C ILE A 202 -9.28 9.28 1.50
N GLU A 203 -9.75 9.85 0.39
CA GLU A 203 -8.89 10.33 -0.70
C GLU A 203 -7.98 11.49 -0.24
N ASP A 204 -8.55 12.47 0.49
CA ASP A 204 -7.80 13.57 1.09
C ASP A 204 -6.74 13.03 2.08
N LEU A 205 -7.14 12.06 2.91
CA LEU A 205 -6.24 11.39 3.84
C LEU A 205 -5.09 10.65 3.13
N ILE A 206 -5.35 9.94 2.03
CA ILE A 206 -4.30 9.28 1.25
C ILE A 206 -3.29 10.31 0.72
N PHE A 207 -3.79 11.47 0.30
CA PHE A 207 -2.94 12.54 -0.19
C PHE A 207 -2.02 13.14 0.91
N GLU A 208 -2.48 13.22 2.15
CA GLU A 208 -1.64 13.63 3.29
C GLU A 208 -0.66 12.53 3.69
N LEU A 209 -1.11 11.26 3.73
CA LEU A 209 -0.30 10.14 4.17
C LEU A 209 0.89 9.85 3.24
N LYS A 210 0.83 10.17 1.94
CA LYS A 210 1.95 9.95 1.00
C LYS A 210 3.22 10.71 1.39
N GLU A 211 3.10 11.83 2.13
CA GLU A 211 4.27 12.58 2.60
C GLU A 211 5.11 11.77 3.60
N HIS A 212 4.53 10.73 4.19
CA HIS A 212 5.14 9.91 5.23
C HIS A 212 5.34 8.45 4.82
N PHE A 213 4.47 7.92 3.97
CA PHE A 213 4.41 6.51 3.60
C PHE A 213 4.46 6.32 2.10
N THR A 214 5.05 5.21 1.65
CA THR A 214 4.86 4.71 0.29
C THR A 214 3.54 3.95 0.25
N ILE A 215 2.63 4.33 -0.64
CA ILE A 215 1.27 3.78 -0.65
C ILE A 215 1.05 2.98 -1.92
N VAL A 216 0.55 1.76 -1.78
CA VAL A 216 0.06 0.94 -2.89
C VAL A 216 -1.43 0.70 -2.68
N ILE A 217 -2.24 1.18 -3.60
CA ILE A 217 -3.70 1.08 -3.51
C ILE A 217 -4.26 0.24 -4.66
N VAL A 218 -5.07 -0.76 -4.34
CA VAL A 218 -5.95 -1.43 -5.31
C VAL A 218 -7.27 -0.69 -5.32
N THR A 219 -7.77 -0.35 -6.50
CA THR A 219 -9.09 0.26 -6.66
C THR A 219 -9.75 -0.11 -7.99
N HIS A 220 -11.06 -0.23 -7.98
CA HIS A 220 -11.88 -0.34 -9.18
C HIS A 220 -12.35 1.04 -9.69
N SER A 221 -12.20 2.10 -8.89
CA SER A 221 -12.58 3.45 -9.27
C SER A 221 -11.44 4.14 -10.02
N MET A 222 -11.61 4.36 -11.32
CA MET A 222 -10.67 5.12 -12.13
C MET A 222 -10.56 6.57 -11.65
N GLN A 223 -11.68 7.14 -11.17
CA GLN A 223 -11.69 8.50 -10.61
C GLN A 223 -10.83 8.59 -9.34
N GLN A 224 -10.92 7.59 -8.46
CA GLN A 224 -10.08 7.52 -7.27
C GLN A 224 -8.61 7.39 -7.66
N ALA A 225 -8.26 6.41 -8.53
CA ALA A 225 -6.88 6.25 -9.00
C ALA A 225 -6.33 7.55 -9.58
N GLY A 226 -7.12 8.23 -10.43
CA GLY A 226 -6.75 9.51 -11.06
C GLY A 226 -6.50 10.64 -10.06
N ARG A 227 -7.22 10.63 -8.91
CA ARG A 227 -7.08 11.70 -7.89
C ARG A 227 -5.91 11.46 -6.94
N VAL A 228 -5.71 10.21 -6.48
CA VAL A 228 -4.79 9.95 -5.37
C VAL A 228 -3.40 9.48 -5.81
N SER A 229 -3.23 8.91 -7.00
CA SER A 229 -1.96 8.27 -7.38
C SER A 229 -1.08 9.11 -8.29
N GLY A 230 0.24 9.01 -8.10
CA GLY A 230 1.26 9.55 -9.01
C GLY A 230 1.50 8.62 -10.19
N LYS A 231 1.48 7.31 -9.96
CA LYS A 231 1.60 6.26 -10.97
C LYS A 231 0.45 5.28 -10.91
N THR A 232 0.10 4.71 -12.07
CA THR A 232 -0.97 3.72 -12.19
C THR A 232 -0.48 2.51 -12.98
N ALA A 233 -0.75 1.31 -12.45
CA ALA A 233 -0.48 0.03 -13.09
C ALA A 233 -1.81 -0.62 -13.50
N PHE A 234 -1.95 -0.91 -14.78
CA PHE A 234 -3.11 -1.62 -15.32
C PHE A 234 -2.81 -3.10 -15.45
N PHE A 235 -3.64 -3.91 -14.81
CA PHE A 235 -3.54 -5.38 -14.81
C PHE A 235 -4.68 -6.01 -15.59
N TYR A 236 -4.35 -7.06 -16.34
CA TYR A 236 -5.32 -7.89 -17.06
C TYR A 236 -4.88 -9.36 -17.10
N LEU A 237 -5.75 -10.27 -16.69
CA LEU A 237 -5.52 -11.72 -16.67
C LEU A 237 -4.17 -12.16 -16.06
N GLY A 238 -3.77 -11.52 -14.96
CA GLY A 238 -2.54 -11.83 -14.24
C GLY A 238 -1.28 -11.15 -14.80
N GLU A 239 -1.40 -10.33 -15.83
CA GLU A 239 -0.29 -9.62 -16.46
C GLU A 239 -0.33 -8.12 -16.13
N LEU A 240 0.85 -7.51 -16.01
CA LEU A 240 1.01 -6.05 -15.99
C LEU A 240 1.01 -5.57 -17.45
N VAL A 241 -0.09 -4.95 -17.87
CA VAL A 241 -0.26 -4.48 -19.25
C VAL A 241 0.46 -3.16 -19.49
N GLU A 242 0.31 -2.23 -18.56
CA GLU A 242 0.94 -0.91 -18.63
C GLU A 242 1.16 -0.33 -17.22
N TYR A 243 2.30 0.35 -17.04
CA TYR A 243 2.64 1.05 -15.80
C TYR A 243 3.33 2.37 -16.13
N ASP A 244 2.68 3.48 -15.81
CA ASP A 244 3.20 4.81 -16.13
C ASP A 244 2.62 5.86 -15.16
N VAL A 245 3.00 7.12 -15.36
CA VAL A 245 2.41 8.28 -14.67
C VAL A 245 0.89 8.26 -14.87
N THR A 246 0.16 8.48 -13.80
CA THR A 246 -1.32 8.37 -13.76
C THR A 246 -2.00 9.22 -14.84
N THR A 247 -1.55 10.44 -15.04
CA THR A 247 -2.12 11.31 -16.10
C THR A 247 -1.98 10.70 -17.47
N LYS A 248 -0.83 10.06 -17.79
CA LYS A 248 -0.63 9.39 -19.08
C LYS A 248 -1.56 8.19 -19.25
N ILE A 249 -1.68 7.34 -18.22
CA ILE A 249 -2.59 6.17 -18.25
C ILE A 249 -4.04 6.58 -18.57
N PHE A 250 -4.52 7.69 -18.01
CA PHE A 250 -5.91 8.11 -18.19
C PHE A 250 -6.17 9.02 -19.39
N THR A 251 -5.15 9.67 -19.96
CA THR A 251 -5.34 10.62 -21.08
C THR A 251 -4.77 10.14 -22.40
N ASN A 252 -3.64 9.44 -22.38
CA ASN A 252 -2.93 8.98 -23.57
C ASN A 252 -2.14 7.70 -23.29
N PRO A 253 -2.82 6.57 -22.94
CA PRO A 253 -2.15 5.31 -22.70
C PRO A 253 -1.43 4.80 -23.93
N SER A 254 -0.29 4.13 -23.71
CA SER A 254 0.53 3.58 -24.79
C SER A 254 -0.02 2.25 -25.31
N HIS A 255 -0.74 1.50 -24.45
CA HIS A 255 -1.27 0.18 -24.78
C HIS A 255 -2.75 0.23 -25.18
N PRO A 256 -3.19 -0.37 -26.32
CA PRO A 256 -4.59 -0.37 -26.74
C PRO A 256 -5.58 -0.90 -25.69
N ARG A 257 -5.22 -1.99 -25.00
CA ARG A 257 -6.07 -2.56 -23.93
C ARG A 257 -6.28 -1.59 -22.76
N THR A 258 -5.26 -0.81 -22.40
CA THR A 258 -5.38 0.24 -21.39
C THR A 258 -6.37 1.30 -21.85
N ASN A 259 -6.25 1.73 -23.12
CA ASN A 259 -7.19 2.70 -23.70
C ASN A 259 -8.64 2.20 -23.69
N ASP A 260 -8.86 0.95 -24.10
CA ASP A 260 -10.19 0.34 -24.07
C ASP A 260 -10.75 0.27 -22.65
N TYR A 261 -9.91 -0.06 -21.66
CA TYR A 261 -10.31 -0.13 -20.25
C TYR A 261 -10.70 1.24 -19.70
N VAL A 262 -9.85 2.26 -19.88
CA VAL A 262 -10.11 3.62 -19.34
C VAL A 262 -11.23 4.34 -20.04
N THR A 263 -11.53 4.00 -21.31
CA THR A 263 -12.64 4.58 -22.07
C THR A 263 -13.96 3.81 -21.91
N GLY A 264 -13.98 2.74 -21.09
CA GLY A 264 -15.18 1.94 -20.87
C GLY A 264 -15.59 1.04 -22.06
N ARG A 265 -14.69 0.83 -23.02
CA ARG A 265 -14.92 -0.04 -24.19
C ARG A 265 -14.43 -1.48 -23.96
N PHE A 266 -14.10 -1.80 -22.73
CA PHE A 266 -13.58 -3.07 -22.33
C PHE A 266 -14.74 -4.06 -22.07
N GLY A 267 -14.90 -5.03 -22.98
CA GLY A 267 -15.95 -6.05 -22.88
C GLY A 267 -15.61 -7.26 -23.74
#